data_355c11fbbee24d874a71476b2f0d83b3
#
_entry.id   355c11fbbee24d874a71476b2f0d83b3
#
_cell.length_a   1.000
_cell.length_b   1.000
_cell.length_c   1.000
_cell.angle_alpha   90.00
_cell.angle_beta   90.00
_cell.angle_gamma   90.00
#
_symmetry.space_group_name_H-M   'P 1'
#
loop_
_entity.id
_entity.type
_entity.pdbx_description
1 polymer ?
#
loop_
_entity_poly.entity_id
_entity_poly.type
_entity_poly.pdbx_seq_one_letter_code
_entity_poly.pdbx_strand_id
1 'polypeptide(L)' 'MRFELERSETEKLIVESSNYKGHDLVALRIYFLSKEEEWLPTKKGVTFRRDQLDEVLGFLNQIKSE' A
#
# COMPACT_ATOMS: atom_id res chain seq x y z
N MET A 1 -4.90 -6.13 8.29
CA MET A 1 -3.66 -6.77 7.88
C MET A 1 -2.77 -5.73 7.22
N ARG A 2 -1.50 -5.71 7.60
CA ARG A 2 -0.58 -4.65 7.16
C ARG A 2 0.80 -5.24 6.90
N PHE A 3 1.38 -4.90 5.76
CA PHE A 3 2.72 -5.32 5.37
C PHE A 3 3.58 -4.11 5.07
N GLU A 4 4.87 -4.23 5.31
CA GLU A 4 5.83 -3.15 5.08
C GLU A 4 6.95 -3.66 4.19
N LEU A 5 7.32 -2.84 3.21
CA LEU A 5 8.44 -3.11 2.32
C LEU A 5 9.36 -1.90 2.34
N GLU A 6 10.60 -2.09 2.79
CA GLU A 6 11.57 -1.01 2.83
C GLU A 6 11.99 -0.62 1.41
N ARG A 7 12.00 0.68 1.14
CA ARG A 7 12.49 1.24 -0.12
C ARG A 7 13.85 1.92 0.08
N SER A 8 14.06 2.51 1.26
CA SER A 8 15.29 3.18 1.64
C SER A 8 15.29 3.34 3.16
N GLU A 9 16.29 4.01 3.70
CA GLU A 9 16.34 4.28 5.14
C GLU A 9 15.21 5.19 5.61
N THR A 10 14.63 5.97 4.69
CA THR A 10 13.62 6.97 5.04
C THR A 10 12.27 6.75 4.39
N GLU A 11 12.11 5.69 3.57
CA GLU A 11 10.85 5.40 2.90
C GLU A 11 10.47 3.94 2.97
N LYS A 12 9.15 3.70 3.11
CA LYS A 12 8.57 2.37 3.08
C LYS A 12 7.33 2.37 2.20
N LEU A 13 7.09 1.23 1.55
CA LEU A 13 5.81 0.98 0.92
C LEU A 13 4.96 0.19 1.92
N ILE A 14 3.82 0.71 2.28
CA ILE A 14 2.88 0.04 3.17
C ILE A 14 1.74 -0.53 2.35
N VAL A 15 1.47 -1.81 2.53
CA VAL A 15 0.34 -2.51 1.89
C VAL A 15 -0.60 -2.91 3.01
N GLU A 16 -1.83 -2.43 2.96
CA GLU A 16 -2.73 -2.55 4.09
C GLU A 16 -4.16 -2.82 3.66
N SER A 17 -4.84 -3.70 4.38
CA SER A 17 -6.28 -3.88 4.21
C SER A 17 -6.99 -3.23 5.39
N SER A 18 -8.14 -2.62 5.13
CA SER A 18 -8.91 -1.96 6.17
C SER A 18 -10.39 -2.02 5.83
N ASN A 19 -11.22 -1.72 6.83
CA ASN A 19 -12.66 -1.55 6.63
C ASN A 19 -13.00 -0.13 7.06
N TYR A 20 -13.62 0.61 6.15
CA TYR A 20 -14.01 1.99 6.42
C TYR A 20 -15.47 2.15 6.07
N LYS A 21 -16.31 2.40 7.08
CA LYS A 21 -17.76 2.58 6.94
C LYS A 21 -18.41 1.43 6.16
N GLY A 22 -18.02 0.19 6.48
CA GLY A 22 -18.56 -0.99 5.82
C GLY A 22 -17.95 -1.35 4.48
N HIS A 23 -16.96 -0.60 4.03
CA HIS A 23 -16.25 -0.88 2.77
C HIS A 23 -14.89 -1.50 3.04
N ASP A 24 -14.64 -2.66 2.44
CA ASP A 24 -13.33 -3.29 2.51
C ASP A 24 -12.41 -2.67 1.47
N LEU A 25 -11.30 -2.12 1.94
CA LEU A 25 -10.37 -1.38 1.12
C LEU A 25 -8.96 -1.96 1.20
N VAL A 26 -8.19 -1.77 0.13
CA VAL A 26 -6.77 -2.12 0.07
C VAL A 26 -6.02 -0.86 -0.31
N ALA A 27 -4.97 -0.56 0.44
CA ALA A 27 -4.16 0.63 0.19
C ALA A 27 -2.71 0.26 -0.05
N LEU A 28 -2.11 0.94 -1.01
CA LEU A 28 -0.68 0.90 -1.29
C LEU A 28 -0.19 2.34 -1.14
N ARG A 29 0.67 2.59 -0.16
CA ARG A 29 1.07 3.98 0.14
C ARG A 29 2.51 4.07 0.58
N ILE A 30 3.17 5.14 0.13
CA ILE A 30 4.53 5.44 0.57
C ILE A 30 4.46 6.19 1.90
N TYR A 31 5.22 5.69 2.87
CA TYR A 31 5.42 6.36 4.15
C TYR A 31 6.85 6.87 4.21
N PHE A 32 7.06 7.96 4.92
CA PHE A 32 8.40 8.52 5.10
C PHE A 32 8.72 8.64 6.59
N LEU A 33 10.01 8.59 6.90
CA LEU A 33 10.49 8.76 8.26
C LEU A 33 10.69 10.26 8.53
N SER A 34 9.97 10.79 9.52
CA SER A 34 10.06 12.20 9.88
C SER A 34 11.31 12.47 10.74
N LYS A 35 11.56 13.75 11.00
CA LYS A 35 12.67 14.15 11.85
C LYS A 35 12.51 13.67 13.29
N GLU A 36 11.28 13.46 13.72
CA GLU A 36 10.95 12.92 15.04
C GLU A 36 10.99 11.39 15.08
N GLU A 37 11.49 10.78 14.00
CA GLU A 37 11.59 9.33 13.86
C GLU A 37 10.23 8.63 13.86
N GLU A 38 9.21 9.30 13.32
CA GLU A 38 7.89 8.73 13.15
C GLU A 38 7.66 8.43 11.67
N TRP A 39 7.05 7.28 11.39
CA TRP A 39 6.66 6.92 10.02
C TRP A 39 5.31 7.53 9.71
N LEU A 40 5.27 8.44 8.75
CA LEU A 40 4.08 9.19 8.39
C LEU A 40 3.66 8.90 6.94
N PRO A 41 2.35 8.82 6.66
CA PRO A 41 1.88 8.61 5.31
C PRO A 41 2.13 9.83 4.43
N THR A 42 2.31 9.57 3.13
CA THR A 42 2.41 10.64 2.15
C THR A 42 1.19 10.59 1.23
N LYS A 43 1.11 11.55 0.31
CA LYS A 43 0.06 11.54 -0.71
C LYS A 43 0.36 10.56 -1.84
N LYS A 44 1.53 9.94 -1.82
CA LYS A 44 1.93 8.98 -2.86
C LYS A 44 1.35 7.62 -2.53
N GLY A 45 0.23 7.31 -3.15
CA GLY A 45 -0.42 6.06 -2.90
C GLY A 45 -1.75 5.96 -3.60
N VAL A 46 -2.35 4.79 -3.52
CA VAL A 46 -3.64 4.51 -4.12
C VAL A 46 -4.41 3.59 -3.18
N THR A 47 -5.72 3.81 -3.12
CA THR A 47 -6.64 2.95 -2.38
C THR A 47 -7.70 2.45 -3.34
N PHE A 48 -8.00 1.16 -3.28
CA PHE A 48 -9.03 0.57 -4.12
C PHE A 48 -9.86 -0.41 -3.30
N ARG A 49 -11.02 -0.79 -3.85
CA ARG A 49 -11.93 -1.72 -3.17
C ARG A 49 -11.37 -3.14 -3.24
N ARG A 50 -11.64 -3.91 -2.21
CA ARG A 50 -11.16 -5.29 -2.13
C ARG A 50 -11.69 -6.16 -3.28
N ASP A 51 -12.87 -5.85 -3.80
CA ASP A 51 -13.43 -6.60 -4.92
C ASP A 51 -12.66 -6.40 -6.23
N GLN A 52 -11.77 -5.40 -6.29
CA GLN A 52 -10.89 -5.16 -7.43
C GLN A 52 -9.53 -5.84 -7.29
N LEU A 53 -9.29 -6.47 -6.15
CA LEU A 53 -7.98 -7.04 -5.83
C LEU A 53 -7.56 -8.13 -6.83
N ASP A 54 -8.48 -8.99 -7.24
CA ASP A 54 -8.16 -10.07 -8.17
C ASP A 54 -7.69 -9.51 -9.52
N GLU A 55 -8.32 -8.44 -9.99
CA GLU A 55 -7.89 -7.81 -11.24
C GLU A 55 -6.50 -7.20 -11.10
N VAL A 56 -6.25 -6.50 -9.98
CA VAL A 56 -4.95 -5.89 -9.73
C VAL A 56 -3.87 -6.97 -9.65
N LEU A 57 -4.15 -8.06 -8.95
CA LEU A 57 -3.22 -9.18 -8.87
C LEU A 57 -2.94 -9.79 -10.24
N GLY A 58 -3.95 -9.90 -11.09
CA GLY A 58 -3.77 -10.39 -12.45
C GLY A 58 -2.83 -9.50 -13.25
N PHE A 59 -3.00 -8.19 -13.16
CA PHE A 59 -2.12 -7.25 -13.83
C PHE A 59 -0.68 -7.35 -13.32
N LEU A 60 -0.52 -7.43 -12.00
CA LEU A 60 0.81 -7.54 -11.40
C LEU A 60 1.50 -8.84 -11.79
N ASN A 61 0.76 -9.94 -11.88
CA ASN A 61 1.31 -11.21 -12.31
C ASN A 61 1.79 -11.15 -13.77
N GLN A 62 1.07 -10.46 -14.63
CA GLN A 62 1.47 -10.27 -16.03
C GLN A 62 2.78 -9.47 -16.10
N ILE A 63 2.90 -8.42 -15.30
CA ILE A 63 4.12 -7.63 -15.22
C ILE A 63 5.29 -8.51 -14.74
N LYS A 64 5.03 -9.35 -13.75
CA LYS A 64 6.05 -10.24 -13.20
C LYS A 64 6.56 -11.23 -14.25
N SER A 65 5.70 -11.65 -15.17
CA SER A 65 6.04 -12.61 -16.22
C SER A 65 6.69 -11.96 -17.43
N GLU A 66 6.75 -10.67 -17.45
CA GLU A 66 7.27 -9.87 -18.54
C GLU A 66 8.75 -10.12 -18.80
#